data_53de791d57a68a5bd4914afa2c7772a4
#
_entry.id   53de791d57a68a5bd4914afa2c7772a4
#
_cell.length_a   1.000
_cell.length_b   1.000
_cell.length_c   1.000
_cell.angle_alpha   90.00
_cell.angle_beta   90.00
_cell.angle_gamma   90.00
#
_symmetry.space_group_name_H-M   'P 1'
#
loop_
_entity.id
_entity.type
_entity.pdbx_description
1 polymer ?
#
loop_
_entity_poly.entity_id
_entity_poly.type
_entity_poly.pdbx_seq_one_letter_code
_entity_poly.pdbx_strand_id
1 'polypeptide(L)'
;MSGDVLLSIVVVALVFLAAVASGLLAVYSFRRIDHPLSESYGTLIAIVSLWAGGYLLMLVAGGTLLAEIGLFVKAVFSALAAFAWLRFVSEYTGDSEWLPGWLWWLGAAESIVWSVLVVSNPGGLILEGVEIGQFGVVTAAVETPGLGAAVQLLI
;
A
#
# COMPACT_ATOMS: atom_id res chain seq x y z
N MET A 1 -7.30 -29.94 11.90
CA MET A 1 -7.27 -28.63 11.26
C MET A 1 -6.64 -28.83 9.91
N SER A 2 -7.29 -28.48 8.80
CA SER A 2 -6.68 -28.64 7.47
C SER A 2 -5.49 -27.69 7.35
N GLY A 3 -4.47 -28.06 6.54
CA GLY A 3 -3.29 -27.23 6.33
C GLY A 3 -3.62 -25.82 5.85
N ASP A 4 -4.67 -25.69 5.04
CA ASP A 4 -5.14 -24.41 4.49
C ASP A 4 -5.68 -23.45 5.55
N VAL A 5 -6.36 -23.98 6.58
CA VAL A 5 -6.85 -23.20 7.72
C VAL A 5 -5.69 -22.61 8.52
N LEU A 6 -4.66 -23.42 8.79
CA LEU A 6 -3.48 -22.96 9.51
C LEU A 6 -2.74 -21.89 8.70
N LEU A 7 -2.55 -22.14 7.41
CA LEU A 7 -1.85 -21.21 6.52
C LEU A 7 -2.57 -19.86 6.45
N SER A 8 -3.88 -19.85 6.29
CA SER A 8 -4.66 -18.60 6.21
C SER A 8 -4.57 -17.77 7.50
N ILE A 9 -4.64 -18.42 8.67
CA ILE A 9 -4.49 -17.75 9.97
C ILE A 9 -3.09 -17.15 10.10
N VAL A 10 -2.05 -17.90 9.73
CA VAL A 10 -0.66 -17.44 9.79
C VAL A 10 -0.45 -16.22 8.88
N VAL A 11 -0.96 -16.24 7.65
CA VAL A 11 -0.85 -15.11 6.71
C VAL A 11 -1.51 -13.87 7.28
N VAL A 12 -2.76 -13.95 7.76
CA VAL A 12 -3.45 -12.81 8.36
C VAL A 12 -2.71 -12.28 9.58
N ALA A 13 -2.23 -13.16 10.45
CA ALA A 13 -1.47 -12.76 11.64
C ALA A 13 -0.15 -12.04 11.27
N LEU A 14 0.57 -12.52 10.25
CA LEU A 14 1.81 -11.90 9.78
C LEU A 14 1.55 -10.50 9.18
N VAL A 15 0.51 -10.35 8.35
CA VAL A 15 0.15 -9.06 7.77
C VAL A 15 -0.30 -8.07 8.86
N PHE A 16 -1.09 -8.54 9.84
CA PHE A 16 -1.49 -7.73 10.98
C PHE A 16 -0.28 -7.26 11.79
N LEU A 17 0.62 -8.17 12.14
CA LEU A 17 1.85 -7.82 12.87
C LEU A 17 2.72 -6.83 12.09
N ALA A 18 2.86 -7.03 10.77
CA ALA A 18 3.61 -6.11 9.93
C ALA A 18 2.98 -4.71 9.91
N ALA A 19 1.67 -4.60 9.78
CA ALA A 19 0.95 -3.32 9.79
C ALA A 19 1.11 -2.61 11.14
N VAL A 20 0.94 -3.31 12.26
CA VAL A 20 1.07 -2.75 13.60
C VAL A 20 2.51 -2.36 13.91
N ALA A 21 3.47 -3.25 13.63
CA ALA A 21 4.89 -2.99 13.92
C ALA A 21 5.41 -1.79 13.10
N SER A 22 5.08 -1.71 11.81
CA SER A 22 5.45 -0.56 10.99
C SER A 22 4.76 0.73 11.46
N GLY A 23 3.49 0.68 11.84
CA GLY A 23 2.79 1.83 12.41
C GLY A 23 3.43 2.35 13.71
N LEU A 24 3.77 1.45 14.62
CA LEU A 24 4.47 1.80 15.86
C LEU A 24 5.86 2.38 15.58
N LEU A 25 6.58 1.80 14.62
CA LEU A 25 7.90 2.28 14.21
C LEU A 25 7.83 3.66 13.58
N ALA A 26 6.81 3.95 12.77
CA ALA A 26 6.56 5.29 12.23
C ALA A 26 6.34 6.31 13.35
N VAL A 27 5.45 6.01 14.30
CA VAL A 27 5.20 6.89 15.45
C VAL A 27 6.46 7.09 16.29
N TYR A 28 7.25 6.05 16.50
CA TYR A 28 8.51 6.14 17.20
C TYR A 28 9.51 7.04 16.47
N SER A 29 9.63 6.87 15.14
CA SER A 29 10.50 7.70 14.30
C SER A 29 10.16 9.19 14.43
N PHE A 30 8.88 9.55 14.26
CA PHE A 30 8.44 10.95 14.38
C PHE A 30 8.61 11.57 15.78
N ARG A 31 8.52 10.77 16.84
CA ARG A 31 8.47 11.29 18.21
C ARG A 31 9.77 11.21 18.98
N ARG A 32 10.65 10.30 18.60
CA ARG A 32 11.79 9.92 19.44
C ARG A 32 13.14 9.99 18.75
N ILE A 33 13.17 10.04 17.44
CA ILE A 33 14.42 10.07 16.68
C ILE A 33 14.68 11.53 16.29
N ASP A 34 15.66 12.13 16.92
CA ASP A 34 16.16 13.47 16.55
C ASP A 34 17.28 13.33 15.51
N HIS A 35 16.87 13.03 14.28
CA HIS A 35 17.77 12.84 13.14
C HIS A 35 17.14 13.42 11.88
N PRO A 36 17.90 14.05 10.97
CA PRO A 36 17.37 14.62 9.72
C PRO A 36 16.54 13.66 8.88
N LEU A 37 16.88 12.36 8.90
CA LEU A 37 16.19 11.32 8.14
C LEU A 37 14.92 10.77 8.84
N SER A 38 14.65 11.18 10.07
CA SER A 38 13.54 10.61 10.83
C SER A 38 12.17 10.92 10.22
N GLU A 39 12.03 12.05 9.56
CA GLU A 39 10.80 12.46 8.90
C GLU A 39 10.53 11.65 7.62
N SER A 40 11.51 11.53 6.74
CA SER A 40 11.36 10.76 5.50
C SER A 40 11.21 9.28 5.77
N TYR A 41 12.01 8.72 6.67
CA TYR A 41 11.88 7.35 7.12
C TYR A 41 10.53 7.08 7.79
N GLY A 42 10.11 7.92 8.73
CA GLY A 42 8.83 7.81 9.41
C GLY A 42 7.65 7.87 8.43
N THR A 43 7.73 8.77 7.43
CA THR A 43 6.73 8.90 6.38
C THR A 43 6.66 7.63 5.52
N LEU A 44 7.79 7.10 5.08
CA LEU A 44 7.86 5.86 4.31
C LEU A 44 7.21 4.70 5.08
N ILE A 45 7.60 4.51 6.35
CA ILE A 45 7.09 3.41 7.17
C ILE A 45 5.60 3.58 7.50
N ALA A 46 5.11 4.82 7.68
CA ALA A 46 3.68 5.09 7.85
C ALA A 46 2.88 4.70 6.61
N ILE A 47 3.37 5.04 5.42
CA ILE A 47 2.76 4.66 4.13
C ILE A 47 2.72 3.12 3.99
N VAL A 48 3.82 2.43 4.30
CA VAL A 48 3.89 0.96 4.28
C VAL A 48 2.89 0.34 5.27
N SER A 49 2.74 0.93 6.46
CA SER A 49 1.76 0.48 7.46
C SER A 49 0.32 0.59 6.95
N LEU A 50 -0.02 1.71 6.30
CA LEU A 50 -1.35 1.92 5.73
C LEU A 50 -1.60 1.01 4.52
N TRP A 51 -0.60 0.79 3.68
CA TRP A 51 -0.66 -0.19 2.60
C TRP A 51 -0.93 -1.62 3.13
N ALA A 52 -0.20 -2.05 4.15
CA ALA A 52 -0.41 -3.35 4.80
C ALA A 52 -1.79 -3.43 5.49
N GLY A 53 -2.26 -2.32 6.06
CA GLY A 53 -3.62 -2.20 6.61
C GLY A 53 -4.71 -2.40 5.55
N GLY A 54 -4.55 -1.79 4.37
CA GLY A 54 -5.44 -2.02 3.22
C GLY A 54 -5.46 -3.48 2.79
N TYR A 55 -4.29 -4.11 2.73
CA TYR A 55 -4.18 -5.54 2.42
C TYR A 55 -4.87 -6.41 3.49
N LEU A 56 -4.70 -6.07 4.76
CA LEU A 56 -5.38 -6.76 5.86
C LEU A 56 -6.91 -6.66 5.74
N LEU A 57 -7.44 -5.48 5.41
CA LEU A 57 -8.88 -5.29 5.19
C LEU A 57 -9.39 -6.21 4.08
N MET A 58 -8.65 -6.38 2.98
CA MET A 58 -9.01 -7.32 1.91
C MET A 58 -9.00 -8.77 2.36
N LEU A 59 -8.03 -9.16 3.20
CA LEU A 59 -7.90 -10.54 3.72
C LEU A 59 -9.00 -10.92 4.72
N VAL A 60 -9.60 -9.94 5.41
CA VAL A 60 -10.64 -10.19 6.42
C VAL A 60 -12.02 -9.71 5.96
N ALA A 61 -12.15 -9.33 4.69
CA ALA A 61 -13.36 -8.77 4.14
C ALA A 61 -14.49 -9.81 4.12
N GLY A 62 -15.45 -9.65 5.01
CA GLY A 62 -16.69 -10.43 5.00
C GLY A 62 -17.75 -9.92 4.01
N GLY A 63 -17.43 -8.92 3.20
CA GLY A 63 -18.34 -8.31 2.23
C GLY A 63 -17.62 -7.37 1.26
N THR A 64 -18.30 -7.04 0.15
CA THR A 64 -17.73 -6.27 -0.97
C THR A 64 -17.27 -4.88 -0.55
N LEU A 65 -18.04 -4.15 0.26
CA LEU A 65 -17.68 -2.80 0.68
C LEU A 65 -16.34 -2.74 1.42
N LEU A 66 -16.11 -3.67 2.36
CA LEU A 66 -14.85 -3.70 3.11
C LEU A 66 -13.67 -4.08 2.21
N ALA A 67 -13.92 -4.97 1.25
CA ALA A 67 -12.95 -5.35 0.23
C ALA A 67 -12.56 -4.17 -0.66
N GLU A 68 -13.55 -3.40 -1.12
CA GLU A 68 -13.34 -2.21 -1.95
C GLU A 68 -12.56 -1.13 -1.20
N ILE A 69 -12.90 -0.87 0.08
CA ILE A 69 -12.14 0.05 0.93
C ILE A 69 -10.69 -0.41 1.09
N GLY A 70 -10.48 -1.69 1.37
CA GLY A 70 -9.15 -2.27 1.51
C GLY A 70 -8.32 -2.13 0.23
N LEU A 71 -8.94 -2.43 -0.90
CA LEU A 71 -8.34 -2.28 -2.22
C LEU A 71 -7.96 -0.84 -2.52
N PHE A 72 -8.87 0.10 -2.26
CA PHE A 72 -8.61 1.53 -2.43
C PHE A 72 -7.41 1.99 -1.59
N VAL A 73 -7.42 1.66 -0.30
CA VAL A 73 -6.32 2.00 0.62
C VAL A 73 -5.01 1.39 0.12
N LYS A 74 -5.00 0.10 -0.23
CA LYS A 74 -3.82 -0.58 -0.79
C LYS A 74 -3.29 0.13 -2.03
N ALA A 75 -4.15 0.46 -2.99
CA ALA A 75 -3.75 1.05 -4.26
C ALA A 75 -3.16 2.45 -4.11
N VAL A 76 -3.80 3.31 -3.31
CA VAL A 76 -3.33 4.67 -3.03
C VAL A 76 -1.96 4.64 -2.36
N PHE A 77 -1.82 3.86 -1.30
CA PHE A 77 -0.57 3.81 -0.54
C PHE A 77 0.54 3.04 -1.27
N SER A 78 0.22 2.15 -2.21
CA SER A 78 1.21 1.53 -3.11
C SER A 78 1.91 2.57 -4.00
N ALA A 79 1.16 3.47 -4.62
CA ALA A 79 1.72 4.54 -5.44
C ALA A 79 2.56 5.52 -4.60
N LEU A 80 2.05 5.92 -3.43
CA LEU A 80 2.77 6.79 -2.51
C LEU A 80 4.04 6.14 -1.94
N ALA A 81 4.08 4.82 -1.79
CA ALA A 81 5.25 4.11 -1.24
C ALA A 81 6.48 4.24 -2.14
N ALA A 82 6.32 4.11 -3.45
CA ALA A 82 7.42 4.27 -4.40
C ALA A 82 8.03 5.67 -4.31
N PHE A 83 7.19 6.69 -4.22
CA PHE A 83 7.61 8.07 -4.09
C PHE A 83 8.28 8.38 -2.74
N ALA A 84 7.71 7.89 -1.63
CA ALA A 84 8.30 8.05 -0.31
C ALA A 84 9.66 7.33 -0.20
N TRP A 85 9.80 6.19 -0.88
CA TRP A 85 11.07 5.47 -0.97
C TRP A 85 12.14 6.28 -1.68
N LEU A 86 11.82 6.86 -2.84
CA LEU A 86 12.76 7.72 -3.58
C LEU A 86 13.20 8.92 -2.74
N ARG A 87 12.27 9.56 -2.02
CA ARG A 87 12.57 10.65 -1.10
C ARG A 87 13.54 10.20 -0.01
N PHE A 88 13.23 9.11 0.66
CA PHE A 88 14.08 8.56 1.71
C PHE A 88 15.48 8.25 1.20
N VAL A 89 15.59 7.56 0.04
CA VAL A 89 16.91 7.22 -0.56
C VAL A 89 17.69 8.47 -0.90
N SER A 90 17.08 9.49 -1.50
CA SER A 90 17.75 10.73 -1.87
C SER A 90 18.29 11.49 -0.65
N GLU A 91 17.52 11.54 0.43
CA GLU A 91 17.97 12.14 1.69
C GLU A 91 19.06 11.29 2.39
N TYR A 92 18.93 9.95 2.32
CA TYR A 92 19.87 9.02 2.93
C TYR A 92 21.24 9.04 2.26
N THR A 93 21.29 9.16 0.94
CA THR A 93 22.54 9.22 0.19
C THR A 93 23.22 10.58 0.27
N GLY A 94 22.54 11.59 0.79
CA GLY A 94 23.02 12.97 0.80
C GLY A 94 23.05 13.65 -0.57
N ASP A 95 22.53 12.98 -1.58
CA ASP A 95 22.59 13.33 -3.00
C ASP A 95 21.26 13.93 -3.47
N SER A 96 20.67 14.80 -2.63
CA SER A 96 19.39 15.45 -2.95
C SER A 96 19.43 16.30 -4.23
N GLU A 97 20.65 16.63 -4.72
CA GLU A 97 20.85 17.42 -5.93
C GLU A 97 20.57 16.65 -7.24
N TRP A 98 20.67 15.32 -7.24
CA TRP A 98 20.42 14.53 -8.46
C TRP A 98 18.94 14.36 -8.80
N LEU A 99 18.04 14.60 -7.83
CA LEU A 99 16.61 14.60 -8.04
C LEU A 99 16.12 16.04 -8.19
N PRO A 100 15.92 16.54 -9.42
CA PRO A 100 15.40 17.88 -9.62
C PRO A 100 14.02 18.03 -8.98
N GLY A 101 13.75 19.22 -8.41
CA GLY A 101 12.51 19.47 -7.63
C GLY A 101 11.20 19.20 -8.39
N TRP A 102 11.22 19.28 -9.73
CA TRP A 102 10.04 18.97 -10.55
C TRP A 102 9.68 17.48 -10.53
N LEU A 103 10.64 16.55 -10.30
CA LEU A 103 10.36 15.12 -10.17
C LEU A 103 9.46 14.83 -8.95
N TRP A 104 9.60 15.60 -7.88
CA TRP A 104 8.76 15.47 -6.70
C TRP A 104 7.29 15.80 -7.03
N TRP A 105 7.08 16.86 -7.81
CA TRP A 105 5.74 17.23 -8.27
C TRP A 105 5.18 16.23 -9.27
N LEU A 106 6.02 15.65 -10.13
CA LEU A 106 5.60 14.61 -11.06
C LEU A 106 5.15 13.34 -10.33
N GLY A 107 5.92 12.87 -9.34
CA GLY A 107 5.55 11.70 -8.54
C GLY A 107 4.29 11.94 -7.69
N ALA A 108 4.14 13.13 -7.11
CA ALA A 108 2.92 13.48 -6.40
C ALA A 108 1.71 13.53 -7.35
N ALA A 109 1.85 14.13 -8.52
CA ALA A 109 0.79 14.18 -9.52
C ALA A 109 0.42 12.78 -10.03
N GLU A 110 1.40 11.93 -10.31
CA GLU A 110 1.19 10.52 -10.68
C GLU A 110 0.39 9.79 -9.61
N SER A 111 0.81 9.88 -8.34
CA SER A 111 0.12 9.25 -7.22
C SER A 111 -1.33 9.73 -7.07
N ILE A 112 -1.59 11.02 -7.28
CA ILE A 112 -2.95 11.60 -7.25
C ILE A 112 -3.77 11.06 -8.42
N VAL A 113 -3.22 11.11 -9.64
CA VAL A 113 -3.92 10.62 -10.85
C VAL A 113 -4.24 9.14 -10.70
N TRP A 114 -3.28 8.34 -10.24
CA TRP A 114 -3.50 6.92 -9.99
C TRP A 114 -4.59 6.67 -8.95
N SER A 115 -4.57 7.41 -7.84
CA SER A 115 -5.60 7.32 -6.80
C SER A 115 -6.99 7.64 -7.34
N VAL A 116 -7.12 8.70 -8.16
CA VAL A 116 -8.39 9.06 -8.79
C VAL A 116 -8.84 7.98 -9.77
N LEU A 117 -7.93 7.41 -10.57
CA LEU A 117 -8.26 6.34 -11.52
C LEU A 117 -8.73 5.07 -10.80
N VAL A 118 -8.09 4.70 -9.68
CA VAL A 118 -8.51 3.54 -8.88
C VAL A 118 -9.90 3.75 -8.28
N VAL A 119 -10.17 4.93 -7.72
CA VAL A 119 -11.49 5.26 -7.13
C VAL A 119 -12.59 5.30 -8.18
N SER A 120 -12.34 6.00 -9.27
CA SER A 120 -13.36 6.19 -10.31
C SER A 120 -13.52 4.97 -11.20
N ASN A 121 -12.48 4.13 -11.28
CA ASN A 121 -12.42 2.91 -12.10
C ASN A 121 -13.17 3.01 -13.45
N PRO A 122 -12.85 3.99 -14.30
CA PRO A 122 -13.64 4.32 -15.46
C PRO A 122 -13.71 3.12 -16.42
N GLY A 123 -14.92 2.60 -16.63
CA GLY A 123 -15.16 1.48 -17.54
C GLY A 123 -14.50 0.15 -17.16
N GLY A 124 -14.14 -0.05 -15.90
CA GLY A 124 -13.41 -1.25 -15.45
C GLY A 124 -11.92 -1.27 -15.86
N LEU A 125 -11.36 -0.10 -16.22
CA LEU A 125 -10.01 0.00 -16.77
C LEU A 125 -8.93 -0.47 -15.79
N ILE A 126 -9.13 -0.20 -14.48
CA ILE A 126 -8.17 -0.56 -13.44
C ILE A 126 -8.50 -1.91 -12.82
N LEU A 127 -9.79 -2.15 -12.58
CA LEU A 127 -10.31 -3.35 -11.95
C LEU A 127 -11.52 -3.83 -12.75
N GLU A 128 -11.43 -5.01 -13.30
CA GLU A 128 -12.57 -5.65 -14.00
C GLU A 128 -13.59 -6.17 -12.98
N GLY A 129 -13.15 -6.54 -11.79
CA GLY A 129 -14.02 -7.02 -10.71
C GLY A 129 -13.28 -7.28 -9.42
N VAL A 130 -14.05 -7.36 -8.35
CA VAL A 130 -13.59 -7.85 -7.04
C VAL A 130 -14.44 -9.06 -6.70
N GLU A 131 -13.83 -10.23 -6.71
CA GLU A 131 -14.47 -11.46 -6.28
C GLU A 131 -14.09 -11.80 -4.85
N ILE A 132 -15.06 -12.29 -4.09
CA ILE A 132 -14.81 -12.76 -2.74
C ILE A 132 -14.56 -14.26 -2.78
N GLY A 133 -13.31 -14.63 -2.62
CA GLY A 133 -12.88 -16.02 -2.52
C GLY A 133 -12.72 -16.49 -1.07
N GLN A 134 -12.87 -17.79 -0.84
CA GLN A 134 -12.58 -18.40 0.46
C GLN A 134 -11.24 -19.12 0.40
N PHE A 135 -10.35 -18.77 1.34
CA PHE A 135 -9.06 -19.43 1.56
C PHE A 135 -9.04 -19.99 2.99
N GLY A 136 -9.36 -21.26 3.15
CA GLY A 136 -9.48 -21.88 4.47
C GLY A 136 -10.63 -21.26 5.28
N VAL A 137 -10.30 -20.56 6.37
CA VAL A 137 -11.28 -19.82 7.22
C VAL A 137 -11.33 -18.34 6.90
N VAL A 138 -10.50 -17.86 6.00
CA VAL A 138 -10.39 -16.44 5.63
C VAL A 138 -11.17 -16.20 4.34
N THR A 139 -12.03 -15.19 4.38
CA THR A 139 -12.70 -14.67 3.19
C THR A 139 -11.85 -13.51 2.66
N ALA A 140 -11.21 -13.71 1.52
CA ALA A 140 -10.34 -12.71 0.94
C ALA A 140 -10.93 -12.15 -0.36
N ALA A 141 -10.72 -10.86 -0.60
CA ALA A 141 -11.02 -10.27 -1.88
C ALA A 141 -9.91 -10.60 -2.89
N VAL A 142 -10.32 -11.13 -4.03
CA VAL A 142 -9.46 -11.38 -5.18
C VAL A 142 -9.78 -10.33 -6.23
N GLU A 143 -8.79 -9.54 -6.58
CA GLU A 143 -8.91 -8.52 -7.62
C GLU A 143 -8.61 -9.12 -8.99
N THR A 144 -9.45 -8.82 -9.97
CA THR A 144 -9.16 -9.09 -11.37
C THR A 144 -8.62 -7.80 -11.98
N PRO A 145 -7.31 -7.74 -12.30
CA PRO A 145 -6.70 -6.52 -12.80
C PRO A 145 -7.22 -6.21 -14.21
N GLY A 146 -7.63 -4.96 -14.44
CA GLY A 146 -7.95 -4.44 -15.75
C GLY A 146 -6.68 -4.04 -16.53
N LEU A 147 -6.85 -3.65 -17.79
CA LEU A 147 -5.76 -3.26 -18.69
C LEU A 147 -4.89 -2.12 -18.12
N GLY A 148 -5.48 -1.17 -17.41
CA GLY A 148 -4.76 -0.06 -16.80
C GLY A 148 -3.82 -0.49 -15.67
N ALA A 149 -4.16 -1.55 -14.91
CA ALA A 149 -3.30 -2.11 -13.89
C ALA A 149 -2.03 -2.74 -14.48
N ALA A 150 -2.11 -3.32 -15.69
CA ALA A 150 -0.95 -3.86 -16.39
C ALA A 150 0.05 -2.75 -16.81
N VAL A 151 -0.45 -1.57 -17.17
CA VAL A 151 0.40 -0.41 -17.51
C VAL A 151 1.17 0.08 -16.31
N GLN A 152 0.54 0.11 -15.13
CA GLN A 152 1.21 0.52 -13.88
C GLN A 152 2.40 -0.38 -13.51
N LEU A 153 2.39 -1.65 -13.89
CA LEU A 153 3.50 -2.57 -13.62
C LEU A 153 4.71 -2.36 -14.54
N LEU A 154 4.56 -1.55 -15.59
CA LEU A 154 5.60 -1.26 -16.58
C LEU A 154 6.32 0.09 -16.34
N ILE A 155 5.83 0.90 -15.40
CA ILE A 155 6.38 2.19 -15.01
C ILE A 155 7.15 2.05 -13.69
#